data_1eb5f51f089917ac625d06f81d33532c
#
_entry.id   1eb5f51f089917ac625d06f81d33532c
#
_cell.length_a   1.000
_cell.length_b   1.000
_cell.length_c   1.000
_cell.angle_alpha   90.00
_cell.angle_beta   90.00
_cell.angle_gamma   90.00
#
_symmetry.space_group_name_H-M   'P 1'
#
loop_
_entity.id
_entity.type
_entity.pdbx_description
1 polymer ?
#
loop_
_entity_poly.entity_id
_entity_poly.type
_entity_poly.pdbx_seq_one_letter_code
_entity_poly.pdbx_strand_id
1 'polypeptide(L)'
;MAAELIRLAPADWPSLAALVVDWNRRADGGVHCLHAQHGDDIASHEAELRALAPDAAAFWILGNPAAPTALVGCEFDRALQRAWVRGPLWRDARAIPELLATVGPTLEAALPAIRHFDAFPTVASQPLNAWLAAAGYAPQQVHTLLRAPIDAMPRVDAGTVRRASASHIDAVSRLHRTLFESTYVTDADLIRALDATDCALFVAIGTDGSVSGYLYVQDAPVDREAYIDYLGVTASQRGRGLASTLLDAAARWGAALGRTHLALTVREDRPSAQALYRGRGFVEVSAARHWRRTVTGPTG
;
A
#
# COMPACT_ATOMS: atom_id res chain seq x y z
N MET A 1 -15.61 -7.53 33.68
CA MET A 1 -14.41 -8.08 33.02
C MET A 1 -14.16 -7.22 31.83
N ALA A 2 -12.94 -6.69 31.63
CA ALA A 2 -12.57 -6.01 30.39
C ALA A 2 -12.74 -7.03 29.26
N ALA A 3 -13.37 -6.66 28.15
CA ALA A 3 -13.47 -7.55 27.01
C ALA A 3 -12.06 -7.66 26.39
N GLU A 4 -11.67 -8.88 26.10
CA GLU A 4 -10.37 -9.21 25.54
C GLU A 4 -10.50 -9.34 24.01
N LEU A 5 -9.47 -8.90 23.28
CA LEU A 5 -9.37 -9.14 21.85
C LEU A 5 -9.08 -10.62 21.60
N ILE A 6 -9.97 -11.30 20.89
CA ILE A 6 -9.85 -12.71 20.54
C ILE A 6 -9.11 -12.82 19.20
N ARG A 7 -7.95 -13.49 19.19
CA ARG A 7 -7.21 -13.77 17.96
C ARG A 7 -7.94 -14.82 17.12
N LEU A 8 -8.11 -14.55 15.84
CA LEU A 8 -8.71 -15.48 14.89
C LEU A 8 -7.69 -16.44 14.31
N ALA A 9 -8.12 -17.68 14.08
CA ALA A 9 -7.35 -18.64 13.31
C ALA A 9 -7.32 -18.22 11.81
N PRO A 10 -6.22 -18.50 11.06
CA PRO A 10 -6.13 -18.13 9.63
C PRO A 10 -7.28 -18.69 8.78
N ALA A 11 -7.82 -19.84 9.13
CA ALA A 11 -8.97 -20.44 8.45
C ALA A 11 -10.24 -19.58 8.52
N ASP A 12 -10.36 -18.72 9.55
CA ASP A 12 -11.54 -17.89 9.76
C ASP A 12 -11.44 -16.51 9.09
N TRP A 13 -10.24 -16.10 8.64
CA TRP A 13 -10.02 -14.77 8.05
C TRP A 13 -10.92 -14.46 6.86
N PRO A 14 -11.17 -15.37 5.90
CA PRO A 14 -12.04 -15.06 4.76
C PRO A 14 -13.45 -14.65 5.17
N SER A 15 -13.96 -15.15 6.31
CA SER A 15 -15.31 -14.79 6.81
C SER A 15 -15.41 -13.31 7.23
N LEU A 16 -14.27 -12.63 7.45
CA LEU A 16 -14.26 -11.21 7.80
C LEU A 16 -14.65 -10.30 6.63
N ALA A 17 -14.55 -10.78 5.37
CA ALA A 17 -14.80 -9.96 4.19
C ALA A 17 -16.19 -9.30 4.22
N ALA A 18 -17.23 -10.07 4.53
CA ALA A 18 -18.59 -9.54 4.61
C ALA A 18 -18.76 -8.50 5.73
N LEU A 19 -18.11 -8.72 6.88
CA LEU A 19 -18.10 -7.74 8.00
C LEU A 19 -17.39 -6.45 7.60
N VAL A 20 -16.24 -6.56 6.97
CA VAL A 20 -15.45 -5.39 6.51
C VAL A 20 -16.26 -4.55 5.54
N VAL A 21 -16.88 -5.18 4.53
CA VAL A 21 -17.72 -4.50 3.55
C VAL A 21 -18.93 -3.82 4.22
N ASP A 22 -19.66 -4.54 5.07
CA ASP A 22 -20.83 -3.99 5.78
C ASP A 22 -20.45 -2.78 6.67
N TRP A 23 -19.35 -2.89 7.40
CA TRP A 23 -18.92 -1.83 8.32
C TRP A 23 -18.30 -0.64 7.57
N ASN A 24 -17.56 -0.87 6.49
CA ASN A 24 -17.05 0.22 5.65
C ASN A 24 -18.20 1.03 5.01
N ARG A 25 -19.29 0.38 4.59
CA ARG A 25 -20.48 1.07 4.07
C ARG A 25 -21.17 1.97 5.09
N ARG A 26 -21.07 1.64 6.37
CA ARG A 26 -21.69 2.40 7.47
C ARG A 26 -20.80 3.52 7.99
N ALA A 27 -19.51 3.48 7.68
CA ALA A 27 -18.56 4.46 8.17
C ALA A 27 -18.59 5.72 7.29
N ASP A 28 -18.91 6.87 7.89
CA ASP A 28 -18.77 8.15 7.21
C ASP A 28 -17.32 8.39 6.80
N GLY A 29 -17.05 8.30 5.50
CA GLY A 29 -15.73 8.55 4.93
C GLY A 29 -14.79 7.35 4.80
N GLY A 30 -15.31 6.12 4.95
CA GLY A 30 -14.57 4.89 4.65
C GLY A 30 -13.47 4.57 5.67
N VAL A 31 -13.76 3.61 6.54
CA VAL A 31 -12.77 2.96 7.41
C VAL A 31 -12.29 1.71 6.70
N HIS A 32 -11.01 1.64 6.36
CA HIS A 32 -10.48 0.51 5.60
C HIS A 32 -9.68 -0.41 6.52
N CYS A 33 -10.21 -1.60 6.78
CA CYS A 33 -9.47 -2.68 7.40
C CYS A 33 -8.64 -3.48 6.39
N LEU A 34 -9.06 -3.48 5.13
CA LEU A 34 -8.40 -4.07 3.96
C LEU A 34 -8.12 -2.98 2.93
N HIS A 35 -7.45 -3.32 1.82
CA HIS A 35 -7.12 -2.32 0.81
C HIS A 35 -8.36 -1.60 0.26
N ALA A 36 -8.31 -0.29 0.25
CA ALA A 36 -9.40 0.58 -0.20
C ALA A 36 -9.84 0.31 -1.66
N GLN A 37 -8.94 -0.22 -2.48
CA GLN A 37 -9.19 -0.51 -3.87
C GLN A 37 -10.20 -1.63 -4.10
N HIS A 38 -10.46 -2.51 -3.14
CA HIS A 38 -11.45 -3.59 -3.31
C HIS A 38 -12.91 -3.12 -3.15
N GLY A 39 -13.12 -1.87 -2.72
CA GLY A 39 -14.45 -1.29 -2.59
C GLY A 39 -15.41 -2.17 -1.78
N ASP A 40 -16.55 -2.48 -2.38
CA ASP A 40 -17.61 -3.28 -1.78
C ASP A 40 -17.65 -4.74 -2.27
N ASP A 41 -16.63 -5.21 -2.97
CA ASP A 41 -16.60 -6.58 -3.50
C ASP A 41 -16.13 -7.58 -2.43
N ILE A 42 -17.07 -8.31 -1.85
CA ILE A 42 -16.80 -9.33 -0.84
C ILE A 42 -15.87 -10.42 -1.35
N ALA A 43 -16.02 -10.85 -2.61
CA ALA A 43 -15.21 -11.94 -3.17
C ALA A 43 -13.75 -11.52 -3.32
N SER A 44 -13.49 -10.27 -3.67
CA SER A 44 -12.13 -9.71 -3.73
C SER A 44 -11.48 -9.62 -2.35
N HIS A 45 -12.21 -9.16 -1.34
CA HIS A 45 -11.72 -9.16 0.04
C HIS A 45 -11.48 -10.57 0.58
N GLU A 46 -12.34 -11.53 0.26
CA GLU A 46 -12.12 -12.94 0.61
C GLU A 46 -10.86 -13.50 -0.04
N ALA A 47 -10.64 -13.22 -1.32
CA ALA A 47 -9.46 -13.68 -2.04
C ALA A 47 -8.17 -13.09 -1.45
N GLU A 48 -8.16 -11.79 -1.11
CA GLU A 48 -7.06 -11.14 -0.42
C GLU A 48 -6.76 -11.81 0.91
N LEU A 49 -7.78 -11.99 1.77
CA LEU A 49 -7.62 -12.60 3.08
C LEU A 49 -7.11 -14.04 3.01
N ARG A 50 -7.52 -14.81 1.98
CA ARG A 50 -7.02 -16.18 1.72
C ARG A 50 -5.56 -16.19 1.30
N ALA A 51 -5.11 -15.15 0.59
CA ALA A 51 -3.73 -15.04 0.09
C ALA A 51 -2.74 -14.61 1.18
N LEU A 52 -3.21 -14.06 2.30
CA LEU A 52 -2.33 -13.61 3.38
C LEU A 52 -1.58 -14.80 4.03
N ALA A 53 -0.28 -14.65 4.18
CA ALA A 53 0.55 -15.64 4.85
C ALA A 53 0.30 -15.61 6.38
N PRO A 54 0.03 -16.77 7.02
CA PRO A 54 -0.28 -16.81 8.46
C PRO A 54 0.86 -16.37 9.38
N ASP A 55 2.08 -16.37 8.89
CA ASP A 55 3.28 -15.92 9.59
C ASP A 55 3.61 -14.43 9.36
N ALA A 56 2.85 -13.77 8.47
CA ALA A 56 2.99 -12.36 8.12
C ALA A 56 1.72 -11.53 8.33
N ALA A 57 0.62 -12.14 8.83
CA ALA A 57 -0.64 -11.44 9.14
C ALA A 57 -1.29 -11.97 10.41
N ALA A 58 -2.15 -11.15 11.01
CA ALA A 58 -2.97 -11.55 12.16
C ALA A 58 -4.21 -10.67 12.28
N PHE A 59 -5.31 -11.26 12.78
CA PHE A 59 -6.57 -10.58 13.00
C PHE A 59 -7.16 -10.90 14.37
N TRP A 60 -7.82 -9.91 14.96
CA TRP A 60 -8.50 -10.02 16.26
C TRP A 60 -9.88 -9.39 16.17
N ILE A 61 -10.81 -9.95 16.92
CA ILE A 61 -12.15 -9.40 17.10
C ILE A 61 -12.40 -9.07 18.56
N LEU A 62 -13.26 -8.11 18.81
CA LEU A 62 -13.77 -7.77 20.12
C LEU A 62 -15.20 -8.29 20.25
N GLY A 63 -15.51 -8.94 21.39
CA GLY A 63 -16.84 -9.47 21.67
C GLY A 63 -17.06 -10.91 21.20
N ASN A 64 -18.32 -11.29 20.98
CA ASN A 64 -18.67 -12.65 20.58
C ASN A 64 -18.25 -12.92 19.11
N PRO A 65 -17.52 -14.03 18.82
CA PRO A 65 -17.14 -14.38 17.46
C PRO A 65 -18.30 -14.47 16.45
N ALA A 66 -19.49 -14.88 16.89
CA ALA A 66 -20.68 -14.92 16.03
C ALA A 66 -21.30 -13.53 15.77
N ALA A 67 -20.97 -12.53 16.59
CA ALA A 67 -21.46 -11.16 16.47
C ALA A 67 -20.43 -10.18 17.04
N PRO A 68 -19.28 -10.01 16.37
CA PRO A 68 -18.22 -9.15 16.89
C PRO A 68 -18.66 -7.68 16.91
N THR A 69 -18.13 -6.93 17.85
CA THR A 69 -18.38 -5.48 17.99
C THR A 69 -17.27 -4.64 17.36
N ALA A 70 -16.08 -5.21 17.22
CA ALA A 70 -14.97 -4.58 16.54
C ALA A 70 -14.00 -5.62 15.96
N LEU A 71 -13.18 -5.16 15.03
CA LEU A 71 -12.15 -5.94 14.32
C LEU A 71 -10.88 -5.09 14.21
N VAL A 72 -9.72 -5.70 14.41
CA VAL A 72 -8.43 -5.14 14.05
C VAL A 72 -7.59 -6.21 13.36
N GLY A 73 -6.87 -5.82 12.32
CA GLY A 73 -5.93 -6.68 11.63
C GLY A 73 -4.57 -6.02 11.50
N CYS A 74 -3.56 -6.80 11.18
CA CYS A 74 -2.29 -6.28 10.70
C CYS A 74 -1.59 -7.28 9.79
N GLU A 75 -0.85 -6.76 8.83
CA GLU A 75 0.24 -7.45 8.17
C GLU A 75 1.55 -6.98 8.79
N PHE A 76 2.58 -7.81 8.79
CA PHE A 76 3.84 -7.43 9.39
C PHE A 76 5.04 -8.10 8.73
N ASP A 77 6.15 -7.38 8.74
CA ASP A 77 7.46 -7.84 8.31
C ASP A 77 8.44 -7.72 9.48
N ARG A 78 8.98 -8.87 9.92
CA ARG A 78 9.90 -8.94 11.06
C ARG A 78 11.28 -8.39 10.72
N ALA A 79 11.71 -8.50 9.45
CA ALA A 79 13.01 -7.98 9.02
C ALA A 79 12.99 -6.44 8.98
N LEU A 80 11.87 -5.86 8.57
CA LEU A 80 11.63 -4.41 8.63
C LEU A 80 11.22 -3.92 10.02
N GLN A 81 10.94 -4.81 10.96
CA GLN A 81 10.36 -4.52 12.28
C GLN A 81 9.09 -3.66 12.20
N ARG A 82 8.26 -3.90 11.19
CA ARG A 82 7.13 -3.04 10.82
C ARG A 82 5.84 -3.85 10.67
N ALA A 83 4.73 -3.26 11.15
CA ALA A 83 3.39 -3.78 10.92
C ALA A 83 2.50 -2.70 10.29
N TRP A 84 1.67 -3.11 9.36
CA TRP A 84 0.62 -2.29 8.74
C TRP A 84 -0.71 -2.66 9.39
N VAL A 85 -1.19 -1.78 10.26
CA VAL A 85 -2.42 -1.97 11.02
C VAL A 85 -3.62 -1.63 10.15
N ARG A 86 -4.58 -2.54 10.12
CA ARG A 86 -5.83 -2.44 9.39
C ARG A 86 -6.98 -2.27 10.37
N GLY A 87 -7.60 -1.12 10.36
CA GLY A 87 -8.58 -0.72 11.34
C GLY A 87 -7.99 0.03 12.55
N PRO A 88 -8.58 -0.06 13.76
CA PRO A 88 -9.75 -0.90 14.05
C PRO A 88 -11.02 -0.47 13.31
N LEU A 89 -11.83 -1.46 12.97
CA LEU A 89 -13.21 -1.27 12.57
C LEU A 89 -14.11 -1.54 13.78
N TRP A 90 -15.21 -0.82 13.90
CA TRP A 90 -16.21 -1.06 14.95
C TRP A 90 -17.64 -0.94 14.42
N ARG A 91 -18.51 -1.73 14.99
CA ARG A 91 -19.94 -1.70 14.69
C ARG A 91 -20.62 -0.49 15.33
N ASP A 92 -20.16 -0.10 16.53
CA ASP A 92 -20.74 0.92 17.39
C ASP A 92 -19.63 1.67 18.12
N ALA A 93 -19.72 2.99 18.19
CA ALA A 93 -18.74 3.85 18.86
C ALA A 93 -18.57 3.50 20.38
N ARG A 94 -19.48 2.77 20.98
CA ARG A 94 -19.34 2.25 22.35
C ARG A 94 -18.15 1.31 22.53
N ALA A 95 -17.64 0.71 21.45
CA ALA A 95 -16.42 -0.11 21.49
C ALA A 95 -15.12 0.72 21.58
N ILE A 96 -15.15 2.02 21.28
CA ILE A 96 -13.95 2.86 21.20
C ILE A 96 -13.11 2.87 22.49
N PRO A 97 -13.67 3.08 23.70
CA PRO A 97 -12.87 3.09 24.92
C PRO A 97 -12.12 1.78 25.15
N GLU A 98 -12.77 0.67 24.87
CA GLU A 98 -12.21 -0.67 25.04
C GLU A 98 -11.11 -0.96 23.98
N LEU A 99 -11.33 -0.55 22.74
CA LEU A 99 -10.31 -0.63 21.70
C LEU A 99 -9.07 0.21 22.04
N LEU A 100 -9.25 1.41 22.61
CA LEU A 100 -8.13 2.24 23.06
C LEU A 100 -7.32 1.55 24.16
N ALA A 101 -7.98 0.82 25.04
CA ALA A 101 -7.32 0.12 26.15
C ALA A 101 -6.61 -1.16 25.71
N THR A 102 -7.10 -1.84 24.68
CA THR A 102 -6.71 -3.23 24.37
C THR A 102 -5.86 -3.39 23.10
N VAL A 103 -6.10 -2.62 22.04
CA VAL A 103 -5.44 -2.85 20.73
C VAL A 103 -3.92 -2.71 20.83
N GLY A 104 -3.43 -1.60 21.39
CA GLY A 104 -1.99 -1.38 21.52
C GLY A 104 -1.27 -2.50 22.27
N PRO A 105 -1.66 -2.79 23.52
CA PRO A 105 -1.06 -3.89 24.29
C PRO A 105 -1.15 -5.25 23.60
N THR A 106 -2.27 -5.56 22.94
CA THR A 106 -2.45 -6.82 22.22
C THR A 106 -1.47 -6.95 21.03
N LEU A 107 -1.35 -5.91 20.22
CA LEU A 107 -0.42 -5.92 19.08
C LEU A 107 1.04 -6.04 19.55
N GLU A 108 1.43 -5.31 20.59
CA GLU A 108 2.78 -5.37 21.13
C GLU A 108 3.11 -6.76 21.71
N ALA A 109 2.20 -7.34 22.46
CA ALA A 109 2.36 -8.69 23.02
C ALA A 109 2.42 -9.77 21.94
N ALA A 110 1.59 -9.66 20.90
CA ALA A 110 1.56 -10.62 19.81
C ALA A 110 2.74 -10.49 18.83
N LEU A 111 3.34 -9.31 18.74
CA LEU A 111 4.36 -8.95 17.76
C LEU A 111 5.58 -8.29 18.41
N PRO A 112 6.29 -8.96 19.33
CA PRO A 112 7.35 -8.36 20.15
C PRO A 112 8.57 -7.90 19.33
N ALA A 113 8.76 -8.42 18.11
CA ALA A 113 9.83 -8.01 17.20
C ALA A 113 9.50 -6.74 16.41
N ILE A 114 8.24 -6.28 16.42
CA ILE A 114 7.81 -5.10 15.67
C ILE A 114 8.05 -3.84 16.48
N ARG A 115 8.61 -2.83 15.82
CA ARG A 115 8.92 -1.51 16.40
C ARG A 115 8.01 -0.41 15.86
N HIS A 116 7.54 -0.56 14.64
CA HIS A 116 6.73 0.45 13.96
C HIS A 116 5.37 -0.15 13.57
N PHE A 117 4.32 0.45 14.10
CA PHE A 117 2.94 0.14 13.72
C PHE A 117 2.42 1.30 12.88
N ASP A 118 2.17 1.05 11.62
CA ASP A 118 1.69 2.02 10.63
C ASP A 118 0.22 1.77 10.30
N ALA A 119 -0.54 2.84 10.12
CA ALA A 119 -1.92 2.79 9.66
C ALA A 119 -2.16 3.84 8.57
N PHE A 120 -3.06 3.56 7.63
CA PHE A 120 -3.36 4.41 6.48
C PHE A 120 -4.87 4.60 6.30
N PRO A 121 -5.58 5.20 7.30
CA PRO A 121 -6.99 5.55 7.11
C PRO A 121 -7.13 6.63 6.04
N THR A 122 -8.26 6.65 5.35
CA THR A 122 -8.57 7.79 4.49
C THR A 122 -8.66 9.07 5.33
N VAL A 123 -8.27 10.20 4.76
CA VAL A 123 -8.35 11.51 5.45
C VAL A 123 -9.79 11.86 5.82
N ALA A 124 -10.78 11.32 5.09
CA ALA A 124 -12.20 11.49 5.35
C ALA A 124 -12.69 10.71 6.58
N SER A 125 -12.00 9.63 6.98
CA SER A 125 -12.39 8.81 8.13
C SER A 125 -12.03 9.50 9.46
N GLN A 126 -12.80 10.54 9.83
CA GLN A 126 -12.58 11.32 11.04
C GLN A 126 -12.56 10.45 12.31
N PRO A 127 -13.49 9.48 12.51
CA PRO A 127 -13.50 8.66 13.73
C PRO A 127 -12.21 7.83 13.88
N LEU A 128 -11.72 7.21 12.80
CA LEU A 128 -10.50 6.39 12.86
C LEU A 128 -9.26 7.25 13.03
N ASN A 129 -9.18 8.40 12.36
CA ASN A 129 -8.07 9.34 12.54
C ASN A 129 -8.01 9.85 14.00
N ALA A 130 -9.16 10.15 14.62
CA ALA A 130 -9.24 10.55 16.03
C ALA A 130 -8.83 9.41 16.97
N TRP A 131 -9.27 8.18 16.68
CA TRP A 131 -8.88 7.00 17.45
C TRP A 131 -7.36 6.78 17.41
N LEU A 132 -6.74 6.84 16.22
CA LEU A 132 -5.29 6.67 16.08
C LEU A 132 -4.51 7.71 16.88
N ALA A 133 -4.94 8.99 16.83
CA ALA A 133 -4.34 10.04 17.64
C ALA A 133 -4.43 9.72 19.14
N ALA A 134 -5.61 9.29 19.63
CA ALA A 134 -5.84 8.93 21.03
C ALA A 134 -5.06 7.67 21.44
N ALA A 135 -4.82 6.72 20.49
CA ALA A 135 -4.03 5.51 20.69
C ALA A 135 -2.49 5.75 20.62
N GLY A 136 -2.06 7.01 20.53
CA GLY A 136 -0.64 7.38 20.56
C GLY A 136 0.09 7.23 19.22
N TYR A 137 -0.63 7.16 18.10
CA TYR A 137 -0.03 7.26 16.78
C TYR A 137 0.25 8.72 16.43
N ALA A 138 1.42 8.98 15.86
CA ALA A 138 1.80 10.29 15.34
C ALA A 138 1.45 10.41 13.85
N PRO A 139 0.80 11.51 13.42
CA PRO A 139 0.49 11.72 12.02
C PRO A 139 1.77 11.97 11.22
N GLN A 140 1.81 11.40 10.03
CA GLN A 140 2.85 11.55 9.02
C GLN A 140 2.24 12.23 7.76
N GLN A 141 2.87 12.05 6.61
CA GLN A 141 2.42 12.62 5.34
C GLN A 141 1.10 11.99 4.87
N VAL A 142 0.37 12.73 4.07
CA VAL A 142 -0.77 12.23 3.30
C VAL A 142 -0.25 11.58 2.02
N HIS A 143 -0.83 10.43 1.70
CA HIS A 143 -0.60 9.67 0.50
C HIS A 143 -1.86 9.72 -0.35
N THR A 144 -1.73 10.22 -1.58
CA THR A 144 -2.84 10.33 -2.52
C THR A 144 -2.79 9.18 -3.52
N LEU A 145 -3.84 8.38 -3.60
CA LEU A 145 -4.04 7.40 -4.66
C LEU A 145 -4.51 8.13 -5.92
N LEU A 146 -3.74 7.99 -6.96
CA LEU A 146 -4.00 8.56 -8.28
C LEU A 146 -4.26 7.45 -9.29
N ARG A 147 -5.19 7.68 -10.23
CA ARG A 147 -5.56 6.75 -11.29
C ARG A 147 -5.68 7.48 -12.64
N ALA A 148 -5.23 6.83 -13.71
CA ALA A 148 -5.41 7.33 -15.07
C ALA A 148 -5.92 6.21 -16.00
N PRO A 149 -6.91 6.45 -16.87
CA PRO A 149 -7.30 5.49 -17.89
C PRO A 149 -6.18 5.36 -18.93
N ILE A 150 -5.78 4.11 -19.23
CA ILE A 150 -4.61 3.82 -20.10
C ILE A 150 -4.84 4.32 -21.53
N ASP A 151 -6.06 4.20 -22.03
CA ASP A 151 -6.45 4.60 -23.40
C ASP A 151 -6.49 6.12 -23.59
N ALA A 152 -6.70 6.88 -22.53
CA ALA A 152 -6.75 8.34 -22.54
C ALA A 152 -5.38 8.99 -22.24
N MET A 153 -4.37 8.21 -21.86
CA MET A 153 -3.04 8.78 -21.55
C MET A 153 -2.37 9.36 -22.80
N PRO A 154 -1.83 10.61 -22.71
CA PRO A 154 -1.04 11.18 -23.79
C PRO A 154 0.15 10.27 -24.11
N ARG A 155 0.29 9.83 -25.35
CA ARG A 155 1.40 8.97 -25.76
C ARG A 155 2.69 9.80 -25.95
N VAL A 156 3.81 9.22 -25.52
CA VAL A 156 5.14 9.82 -25.67
C VAL A 156 6.01 8.78 -26.38
N ASP A 157 6.95 9.24 -27.21
CA ASP A 157 7.88 8.34 -27.88
C ASP A 157 8.70 7.54 -26.86
N ALA A 158 8.76 6.22 -27.03
CA ALA A 158 9.38 5.30 -26.09
C ALA A 158 10.91 5.45 -26.02
N GLY A 159 11.54 6.02 -27.02
CA GLY A 159 12.95 6.38 -27.10
C GLY A 159 13.92 5.38 -26.45
N THR A 160 14.36 5.71 -25.26
CA THR A 160 15.41 4.99 -24.50
C THR A 160 14.86 4.05 -23.42
N VAL A 161 13.52 3.85 -23.32
CA VAL A 161 12.90 2.98 -22.31
C VAL A 161 12.70 1.56 -22.84
N ARG A 162 13.12 0.57 -22.04
CA ARG A 162 12.97 -0.86 -22.35
C ARG A 162 12.74 -1.68 -21.09
N ARG A 163 12.31 -2.93 -21.25
CA ARG A 163 12.26 -3.89 -20.15
C ARG A 163 13.67 -4.08 -19.59
N ALA A 164 13.78 -4.15 -18.25
CA ALA A 164 15.07 -4.41 -17.61
C ALA A 164 15.57 -5.82 -17.93
N SER A 165 16.87 -6.00 -17.85
CA SER A 165 17.55 -7.29 -17.89
C SER A 165 18.48 -7.42 -16.69
N ALA A 166 19.05 -8.59 -16.46
CA ALA A 166 19.97 -8.85 -15.35
C ALA A 166 21.12 -7.84 -15.26
N SER A 167 21.63 -7.35 -16.40
CA SER A 167 22.72 -6.36 -16.44
C SER A 167 22.33 -4.97 -15.88
N HIS A 168 21.03 -4.70 -15.68
CA HIS A 168 20.56 -3.41 -15.15
C HIS A 168 20.31 -3.44 -13.63
N ILE A 169 20.23 -4.62 -13.02
CA ILE A 169 19.76 -4.79 -11.62
C ILE A 169 20.63 -3.99 -10.65
N ASP A 170 21.95 -4.11 -10.69
CA ASP A 170 22.83 -3.39 -9.77
C ASP A 170 22.66 -1.86 -9.86
N ALA A 171 22.45 -1.33 -11.06
CA ALA A 171 22.25 0.09 -11.26
C ALA A 171 20.87 0.53 -10.74
N VAL A 172 19.82 -0.27 -11.01
CA VAL A 172 18.47 -0.01 -10.49
C VAL A 172 18.44 -0.08 -8.97
N SER A 173 19.02 -1.11 -8.36
CA SER A 173 19.09 -1.29 -6.90
C SER A 173 19.79 -0.12 -6.20
N ARG A 174 20.92 0.35 -6.77
CA ARG A 174 21.59 1.55 -6.25
C ARG A 174 20.72 2.80 -6.36
N LEU A 175 20.09 3.01 -7.52
CA LEU A 175 19.21 4.15 -7.74
C LEU A 175 17.98 4.08 -6.82
N HIS A 176 17.39 2.90 -6.65
CA HIS A 176 16.25 2.66 -5.76
C HIS A 176 16.58 3.05 -4.33
N ARG A 177 17.65 2.51 -3.76
CA ARG A 177 18.10 2.84 -2.39
C ARG A 177 18.45 4.31 -2.21
N THR A 178 18.96 4.99 -3.24
CA THR A 178 19.27 6.43 -3.20
C THR A 178 18.00 7.29 -3.17
N LEU A 179 16.92 6.86 -3.84
CA LEU A 179 15.72 7.67 -3.99
C LEU A 179 14.64 7.36 -2.94
N PHE A 180 14.66 6.14 -2.37
CA PHE A 180 13.62 5.62 -1.48
C PHE A 180 14.25 4.98 -0.24
N GLU A 181 14.45 5.79 0.81
CA GLU A 181 15.08 5.36 2.08
C GLU A 181 14.26 4.33 2.85
N SER A 182 12.93 4.35 2.70
CA SER A 182 11.99 3.47 3.42
C SER A 182 11.19 2.61 2.46
N THR A 183 11.90 1.87 1.62
CA THR A 183 11.27 0.95 0.65
C THR A 183 10.89 -0.38 1.30
N TYR A 184 9.83 -1.02 0.78
CA TYR A 184 9.50 -2.43 1.04
C TYR A 184 9.89 -3.35 -0.12
N VAL A 185 10.25 -2.79 -1.30
CA VAL A 185 10.74 -3.56 -2.44
C VAL A 185 12.21 -3.87 -2.25
N THR A 186 12.55 -5.14 -2.33
CA THR A 186 13.89 -5.68 -2.15
C THR A 186 14.59 -5.90 -3.50
N ASP A 187 15.89 -6.14 -3.48
CA ASP A 187 16.64 -6.54 -4.68
C ASP A 187 16.08 -7.85 -5.27
N ALA A 188 15.57 -8.76 -4.44
CA ALA A 188 14.92 -10.00 -4.89
C ALA A 188 13.63 -9.74 -5.68
N ASP A 189 12.83 -8.75 -5.27
CA ASP A 189 11.62 -8.34 -5.99
C ASP A 189 11.97 -7.74 -7.36
N LEU A 190 13.01 -6.92 -7.42
CA LEU A 190 13.51 -6.34 -8.68
C LEU A 190 14.02 -7.41 -9.64
N ILE A 191 14.71 -8.44 -9.11
CA ILE A 191 15.18 -9.59 -9.91
C ILE A 191 13.98 -10.40 -10.40
N ARG A 192 13.00 -10.71 -9.53
CA ARG A 192 11.77 -11.42 -9.90
C ARG A 192 11.05 -10.74 -11.06
N ALA A 193 11.01 -9.41 -11.07
CA ALA A 193 10.32 -8.65 -12.11
C ALA A 193 10.94 -8.77 -13.52
N LEU A 194 12.12 -9.37 -13.68
CA LEU A 194 12.72 -9.60 -15.01
C LEU A 194 11.90 -10.59 -15.83
N ASP A 195 11.46 -11.69 -15.18
CA ASP A 195 10.84 -12.84 -15.86
C ASP A 195 9.38 -13.07 -15.43
N ALA A 196 8.91 -12.38 -14.39
CA ALA A 196 7.54 -12.50 -13.89
C ALA A 196 6.51 -11.97 -14.90
N THR A 197 5.31 -12.56 -14.87
CA THR A 197 4.17 -12.14 -15.68
C THR A 197 3.27 -11.13 -14.96
N ASP A 198 3.27 -11.17 -13.62
CA ASP A 198 2.45 -10.35 -12.72
C ASP A 198 3.14 -9.04 -12.28
N CYS A 199 4.37 -8.81 -12.70
CA CYS A 199 5.06 -7.53 -12.49
C CYS A 199 6.09 -7.25 -13.60
N ALA A 200 6.53 -5.99 -13.69
CA ALA A 200 7.51 -5.57 -14.68
C ALA A 200 8.45 -4.50 -14.14
N LEU A 201 9.70 -4.58 -14.59
CA LEU A 201 10.71 -3.57 -14.36
C LEU A 201 11.13 -2.93 -15.70
N PHE A 202 10.97 -1.62 -15.82
CA PHE A 202 11.40 -0.84 -16.98
C PHE A 202 12.57 0.05 -16.60
N VAL A 203 13.48 0.27 -17.53
CA VAL A 203 14.64 1.18 -17.38
C VAL A 203 14.70 2.20 -18.51
N ALA A 204 15.03 3.42 -18.14
CA ALA A 204 15.41 4.47 -19.09
C ALA A 204 16.94 4.53 -19.16
N ILE A 205 17.48 4.42 -20.37
CA ILE A 205 18.92 4.42 -20.60
C ILE A 205 19.35 5.79 -21.09
N GLY A 206 20.35 6.36 -20.45
CA GLY A 206 20.96 7.63 -20.85
C GLY A 206 21.79 7.50 -22.11
N THR A 207 22.21 8.65 -22.67
CA THR A 207 23.07 8.71 -23.86
C THR A 207 24.44 8.08 -23.64
N ASP A 208 24.89 7.97 -22.41
CA ASP A 208 26.12 7.33 -21.96
C ASP A 208 25.96 5.81 -21.73
N GLY A 209 24.78 5.26 -22.00
CA GLY A 209 24.46 3.85 -21.76
C GLY A 209 24.13 3.50 -20.30
N SER A 210 24.17 4.45 -19.38
CA SER A 210 23.83 4.22 -17.97
C SER A 210 22.32 4.19 -17.72
N VAL A 211 21.90 3.56 -16.61
CA VAL A 211 20.51 3.63 -16.13
C VAL A 211 20.24 5.00 -15.55
N SER A 212 19.40 5.78 -16.23
CA SER A 212 19.00 7.14 -15.86
C SER A 212 17.69 7.21 -15.10
N GLY A 213 16.88 6.15 -15.15
CA GLY A 213 15.62 6.03 -14.43
C GLY A 213 15.08 4.62 -14.52
N TYR A 214 14.10 4.31 -13.68
CA TYR A 214 13.41 3.04 -13.69
C TYR A 214 11.96 3.19 -13.23
N LEU A 215 11.14 2.19 -13.55
CA LEU A 215 9.77 2.04 -13.07
C LEU A 215 9.51 0.57 -12.75
N TYR A 216 9.00 0.31 -11.55
CA TYR A 216 8.49 -0.98 -11.11
C TYR A 216 6.98 -0.93 -11.05
N VAL A 217 6.31 -1.87 -11.72
CA VAL A 217 4.85 -1.96 -11.84
C VAL A 217 4.39 -3.38 -11.56
N GLN A 218 3.27 -3.51 -10.88
CA GLN A 218 2.61 -4.78 -10.57
C GLN A 218 1.24 -4.87 -11.22
N ASP A 219 0.81 -6.08 -11.50
CA ASP A 219 -0.53 -6.39 -11.95
C ASP A 219 -1.51 -6.38 -10.76
N ALA A 220 -2.59 -5.61 -10.87
CA ALA A 220 -3.69 -5.56 -9.92
C ALA A 220 -5.00 -5.95 -10.65
N PRO A 221 -5.20 -7.26 -10.93
CA PRO A 221 -6.28 -7.74 -11.79
C PRO A 221 -7.68 -7.47 -11.23
N VAL A 222 -7.85 -7.47 -9.92
CA VAL A 222 -9.13 -7.22 -9.24
C VAL A 222 -9.66 -5.83 -9.60
N ASP A 223 -8.80 -4.83 -9.58
CA ASP A 223 -9.15 -3.44 -9.90
C ASP A 223 -9.01 -3.12 -11.39
N ARG A 224 -8.61 -4.10 -12.20
CA ARG A 224 -8.26 -3.95 -13.62
C ARG A 224 -7.17 -2.88 -13.84
N GLU A 225 -6.20 -2.82 -12.94
CA GLU A 225 -5.12 -1.83 -12.90
C GLU A 225 -3.76 -2.46 -13.12
N ALA A 226 -2.83 -1.64 -13.60
CA ALA A 226 -1.40 -1.83 -13.41
C ALA A 226 -0.95 -0.81 -12.37
N TYR A 227 -0.47 -1.28 -11.22
CA TYR A 227 -0.11 -0.43 -10.09
C TYR A 227 1.39 -0.14 -10.08
N ILE A 228 1.75 1.14 -10.13
CA ILE A 228 3.13 1.61 -10.10
C ILE A 228 3.57 1.80 -8.66
N ASP A 229 4.44 0.92 -8.18
CA ASP A 229 5.01 1.04 -6.84
C ASP A 229 6.12 2.10 -6.78
N TYR A 230 7.00 2.06 -7.77
CA TYR A 230 8.16 2.96 -7.79
C TYR A 230 8.44 3.48 -9.19
N LEU A 231 8.68 4.79 -9.25
CA LEU A 231 9.19 5.49 -10.43
C LEU A 231 10.30 6.43 -9.97
N GLY A 232 11.51 6.19 -10.44
CA GLY A 232 12.70 6.97 -10.10
C GLY A 232 13.47 7.45 -11.29
N VAL A 233 13.94 8.72 -11.27
CA VAL A 233 14.82 9.31 -12.28
C VAL A 233 15.97 10.01 -11.57
N THR A 234 17.22 9.77 -12.03
CA THR A 234 18.41 10.42 -11.48
C THR A 234 18.29 11.94 -11.55
N ALA A 235 18.82 12.64 -10.55
CA ALA A 235 18.66 14.10 -10.44
C ALA A 235 19.13 14.84 -11.71
N SER A 236 20.25 14.41 -12.32
CA SER A 236 20.83 15.00 -13.52
C SER A 236 19.98 14.80 -14.79
N GLN A 237 19.04 13.87 -14.80
CA GLN A 237 18.21 13.52 -15.95
C GLN A 237 16.74 13.94 -15.78
N ARG A 238 16.39 14.59 -14.67
CA ARG A 238 15.05 15.15 -14.46
C ARG A 238 14.74 16.27 -15.45
N GLY A 239 13.45 16.50 -15.69
CA GLY A 239 13.00 17.54 -16.62
C GLY A 239 13.15 17.18 -18.12
N ARG A 240 13.64 15.97 -18.45
CA ARG A 240 13.89 15.51 -19.84
C ARG A 240 12.82 14.55 -20.36
N GLY A 241 11.66 14.44 -19.69
CA GLY A 241 10.56 13.59 -20.13
C GLY A 241 10.69 12.09 -19.79
N LEU A 242 11.81 11.62 -19.21
CA LEU A 242 12.05 10.20 -18.96
C LEU A 242 10.97 9.54 -18.09
N ALA A 243 10.47 10.25 -17.07
CA ALA A 243 9.39 9.74 -16.23
C ALA A 243 8.10 9.52 -17.03
N SER A 244 7.77 10.44 -17.96
CA SER A 244 6.61 10.28 -18.85
C SER A 244 6.76 9.09 -19.79
N THR A 245 7.96 8.85 -20.31
CA THR A 245 8.24 7.69 -21.17
C THR A 245 8.17 6.37 -20.41
N LEU A 246 8.62 6.36 -19.14
CA LEU A 246 8.49 5.20 -18.25
C LEU A 246 7.03 4.90 -17.94
N LEU A 247 6.19 5.91 -17.66
CA LEU A 247 4.75 5.76 -17.48
C LEU A 247 4.08 5.18 -18.71
N ASP A 248 4.51 5.59 -19.90
CA ASP A 248 4.00 5.07 -21.17
C ASP A 248 4.34 3.57 -21.37
N ALA A 249 5.54 3.15 -20.95
CA ALA A 249 5.93 1.75 -20.99
C ALA A 249 5.05 0.90 -20.01
N ALA A 250 4.78 1.41 -18.82
CA ALA A 250 3.87 0.76 -17.87
C ALA A 250 2.43 0.69 -18.42
N ALA A 251 1.95 1.75 -19.09
CA ALA A 251 0.63 1.76 -19.71
C ALA A 251 0.49 0.70 -20.82
N ARG A 252 1.52 0.59 -21.68
CA ARG A 252 1.55 -0.46 -22.72
C ARG A 252 1.58 -1.86 -22.13
N TRP A 253 2.35 -2.08 -21.08
CA TRP A 253 2.37 -3.36 -20.38
C TRP A 253 1.02 -3.69 -19.74
N GLY A 254 0.41 -2.75 -19.00
CA GLY A 254 -0.92 -2.93 -18.42
C GLY A 254 -1.98 -3.22 -19.48
N ALA A 255 -1.98 -2.49 -20.60
CA ALA A 255 -2.90 -2.73 -21.72
C ALA A 255 -2.74 -4.14 -22.31
N ALA A 256 -1.51 -4.64 -22.43
CA ALA A 256 -1.25 -6.00 -22.91
C ALA A 256 -1.80 -7.09 -21.97
N LEU A 257 -1.94 -6.79 -20.68
CA LEU A 257 -2.60 -7.63 -19.67
C LEU A 257 -4.12 -7.40 -19.60
N GLY A 258 -4.70 -6.54 -20.44
CA GLY A 258 -6.12 -6.20 -20.43
C GLY A 258 -6.51 -5.27 -19.28
N ARG A 259 -5.55 -4.56 -18.68
CA ARG A 259 -5.84 -3.54 -17.65
C ARG A 259 -6.32 -2.26 -18.30
N THR A 260 -7.22 -1.57 -17.62
CA THR A 260 -7.86 -0.34 -18.12
C THR A 260 -7.27 0.92 -17.53
N HIS A 261 -6.59 0.81 -16.38
CA HIS A 261 -6.04 1.94 -15.66
C HIS A 261 -4.60 1.70 -15.23
N LEU A 262 -3.82 2.79 -15.15
CA LEU A 262 -2.65 2.88 -14.28
C LEU A 262 -3.07 3.50 -12.95
N ALA A 263 -2.54 2.96 -11.85
CA ALA A 263 -2.70 3.50 -10.53
C ALA A 263 -1.33 3.68 -9.84
N LEU A 264 -1.26 4.61 -8.92
CA LEU A 264 -0.09 4.82 -8.07
C LEU A 264 -0.47 5.63 -6.83
N THR A 265 0.39 5.56 -5.82
CA THR A 265 0.29 6.43 -4.64
C THR A 265 1.43 7.43 -4.61
N VAL A 266 1.12 8.71 -4.37
CA VAL A 266 2.10 9.79 -4.24
C VAL A 266 1.92 10.56 -2.93
N ARG A 267 3.04 10.92 -2.30
CA ARG A 267 3.04 11.71 -1.06
C ARG A 267 2.75 13.18 -1.35
N GLU A 268 2.08 13.86 -0.41
CA GLU A 268 1.75 15.30 -0.49
C GLU A 268 3.00 16.20 -0.58
N ASP A 269 4.13 15.76 0.00
CA ASP A 269 5.39 16.49 0.00
C ASP A 269 6.22 16.33 -1.30
N ARG A 270 5.62 15.78 -2.36
CA ARG A 270 6.25 15.56 -3.67
C ARG A 270 5.55 16.34 -4.79
N PRO A 271 5.55 17.70 -4.75
CA PRO A 271 4.76 18.51 -5.70
C PRO A 271 5.17 18.31 -7.17
N SER A 272 6.45 18.08 -7.44
CA SER A 272 6.93 17.81 -8.82
C SER A 272 6.39 16.49 -9.37
N ALA A 273 6.29 15.44 -8.54
CA ALA A 273 5.71 14.17 -8.94
C ALA A 273 4.19 14.30 -9.15
N GLN A 274 3.51 15.01 -8.27
CA GLN A 274 2.07 15.29 -8.44
C GLN A 274 1.78 16.07 -9.73
N ALA A 275 2.60 17.08 -10.06
CA ALA A 275 2.46 17.84 -11.29
C ALA A 275 2.69 16.96 -12.54
N LEU A 276 3.70 16.06 -12.49
CA LEU A 276 3.93 15.07 -13.54
C LEU A 276 2.69 14.20 -13.77
N TYR A 277 2.16 13.59 -12.69
CA TYR A 277 1.03 12.67 -12.82
C TYR A 277 -0.25 13.37 -13.29
N ARG A 278 -0.57 14.55 -12.76
CA ARG A 278 -1.71 15.35 -13.26
C ARG A 278 -1.55 15.70 -14.74
N GLY A 279 -0.35 16.10 -15.17
CA GLY A 279 -0.05 16.36 -16.58
C GLY A 279 -0.13 15.12 -17.49
N ARG A 280 -0.13 13.93 -16.90
CA ARG A 280 -0.32 12.64 -17.59
C ARG A 280 -1.74 12.09 -17.50
N GLY A 281 -2.70 12.88 -17.01
CA GLY A 281 -4.11 12.51 -16.92
C GLY A 281 -4.49 11.71 -15.69
N PHE A 282 -3.61 11.61 -14.69
CA PHE A 282 -3.98 11.00 -13.42
C PHE A 282 -4.90 11.93 -12.63
N VAL A 283 -5.95 11.36 -12.06
CA VAL A 283 -6.90 12.02 -11.17
C VAL A 283 -6.84 11.38 -9.78
N GLU A 284 -7.18 12.15 -8.77
CA GLU A 284 -7.26 11.68 -7.39
C GLU A 284 -8.48 10.77 -7.20
N VAL A 285 -8.26 9.61 -6.59
CA VAL A 285 -9.31 8.65 -6.22
C VAL A 285 -9.59 8.71 -4.73
N SER A 286 -8.53 8.72 -3.93
CA SER A 286 -8.61 8.82 -2.48
C SER A 286 -7.31 9.38 -1.91
N ALA A 287 -7.38 9.85 -0.66
CA ALA A 287 -6.20 10.25 0.09
C ALA A 287 -6.23 9.59 1.47
N ALA A 288 -5.09 9.04 1.89
CA ALA A 288 -4.91 8.39 3.18
C ALA A 288 -3.80 9.09 3.96
N ARG A 289 -4.04 9.31 5.25
CA ARG A 289 -2.99 9.81 6.14
C ARG A 289 -2.20 8.64 6.70
N HIS A 290 -0.90 8.69 6.55
CA HIS A 290 -0.01 7.78 7.24
C HIS A 290 0.04 8.16 8.73
N TRP A 291 -0.17 7.19 9.60
CA TRP A 291 -0.01 7.28 11.04
C TRP A 291 1.03 6.26 11.49
N ARG A 292 1.91 6.65 12.42
CA ARG A 292 2.93 5.75 12.97
C ARG A 292 2.96 5.79 14.47
N ARG A 293 2.95 4.60 15.09
CA ARG A 293 3.28 4.41 16.49
C ARG A 293 4.59 3.63 16.59
N THR A 294 5.56 4.19 17.29
CA THR A 294 6.86 3.54 17.55
C THR A 294 6.88 3.02 18.97
N VAL A 295 7.23 1.74 19.13
CA VAL A 295 7.39 1.09 20.44
C VAL A 295 8.90 1.00 20.72
N THR A 296 9.32 1.65 21.79
CA THR A 296 10.68 1.46 22.31
C THR A 296 10.73 0.09 23.00
N GLY A 297 11.59 -0.80 22.51
CA GLY A 297 11.82 -2.08 23.18
C GLY A 297 12.34 -1.88 24.60
N PRO A 298 12.29 -2.92 25.45
CA PRO A 298 13.00 -2.86 26.71
C PRO A 298 14.44 -2.49 26.40
N THR A 299 14.90 -1.39 26.98
CA THR A 299 16.32 -1.03 27.03
C THR A 299 17.00 -2.20 27.72
N GLY A 300 17.72 -3.04 26.95
CA GLY A 300 18.56 -4.10 27.46
C GLY A 300 19.73 -3.57 28.28
#